data_454e0b48048b0ad2d3c2baac245e7efc
#
_entry.id   454e0b48048b0ad2d3c2baac245e7efc
#
_cell.length_a   1.000
_cell.length_b   1.000
_cell.length_c   1.000
_cell.angle_alpha   90.00
_cell.angle_beta   90.00
_cell.angle_gamma   90.00
#
_symmetry.space_group_name_H-M   'P 1'
#
loop_
_entity.id
_entity.type
_entity.pdbx_description
1 polymer ?
#
loop_
_entity_poly.entity_id
_entity_poly.type
_entity_poly.pdbx_seq_one_letter_code
_entity_poly.pdbx_strand_id
1 'polypeptide(L)'
;MDTAQKQRWAITLSYDGSRFYGWQKQADGVPTVQAALETALAQIAGESVATTVAGRTDTGVHATAQVVHFDTTAARPQQAWVRGVNAHLPEGIAVLHARQVAPEFHARFDAYGRHYRYLLESAPVRSPLLKNRAGWTHLKLDIEPMRRAAAYLIGEQDFSSFRAAECQAKSPVKTIYRADLTQSSGLVRLDLHGNAFLHHMVRNIMGALVYVGSGRLSVEGFAALIQERSRLKAPPTFMPDGLYLTGVDYPEAYGIVRPQIPEWL
;
A
#
# COMPACT_ATOMS: atom_id res chain seq x y z
N MET A 1 -33.00 -14.71 25.06
CA MET A 1 -31.78 -15.02 24.28
C MET A 1 -30.99 -13.73 24.21
N ASP A 2 -29.91 -13.66 24.95
CA ASP A 2 -29.04 -12.48 24.98
C ASP A 2 -28.40 -12.35 23.60
N THR A 3 -28.84 -11.38 22.80
CA THR A 3 -28.24 -11.12 21.49
C THR A 3 -26.86 -10.58 21.76
N ALA A 4 -25.83 -11.44 21.63
CA ALA A 4 -24.44 -11.06 21.81
C ALA A 4 -24.16 -9.77 21.00
N GLN A 5 -23.79 -8.70 21.71
CA GLN A 5 -23.59 -7.38 21.12
C GLN A 5 -22.41 -7.44 20.13
N LYS A 6 -22.66 -7.03 18.92
CA LYS A 6 -21.65 -6.98 17.85
C LYS A 6 -20.57 -5.95 18.19
N GLN A 7 -19.32 -6.37 18.17
CA GLN A 7 -18.13 -5.54 18.45
C GLN A 7 -17.39 -5.27 17.16
N ARG A 8 -16.88 -4.05 16.97
CA ARG A 8 -15.98 -3.70 15.87
C ARG A 8 -14.53 -3.67 16.33
N TRP A 9 -13.69 -4.36 15.59
CA TRP A 9 -12.25 -4.41 15.80
C TRP A 9 -11.50 -3.83 14.61
N ALA A 10 -10.48 -3.04 14.89
CA ALA A 10 -9.46 -2.63 13.92
C ALA A 10 -8.18 -3.42 14.16
N ILE A 11 -7.58 -3.91 13.08
CA ILE A 11 -6.30 -4.63 13.09
C ILE A 11 -5.31 -3.89 12.19
N THR A 12 -4.09 -3.70 12.69
CA THR A 12 -2.93 -3.31 11.87
C THR A 12 -2.11 -4.56 11.58
N LEU A 13 -1.76 -4.76 10.29
CA LEU A 13 -1.02 -5.94 9.86
C LEU A 13 0.09 -5.58 8.87
N SER A 14 1.10 -6.45 8.80
CA SER A 14 2.16 -6.41 7.79
C SER A 14 2.13 -7.68 6.93
N TYR A 15 2.57 -7.58 5.67
CA TYR A 15 2.70 -8.74 4.79
C TYR A 15 3.73 -8.58 3.69
N ASP A 16 4.33 -9.70 3.33
CA ASP A 16 5.13 -9.90 2.13
C ASP A 16 4.20 -10.20 0.95
N GLY A 17 3.92 -9.19 0.14
CA GLY A 17 2.98 -9.30 -0.98
C GLY A 17 3.44 -10.23 -2.09
N SER A 18 4.74 -10.59 -2.15
CA SER A 18 5.28 -11.48 -3.20
C SER A 18 4.72 -12.90 -3.15
N ARG A 19 4.13 -13.27 -2.01
CA ARG A 19 3.51 -14.58 -1.78
C ARG A 19 2.02 -14.62 -2.13
N PHE A 20 1.42 -13.48 -2.53
CA PHE A 20 -0.02 -13.32 -2.69
C PHE A 20 -0.40 -12.64 -4.02
N TYR A 21 -1.57 -13.00 -4.52
CA TYR A 21 -2.21 -12.37 -5.69
C TYR A 21 -2.97 -11.10 -5.28
N GLY A 22 -2.30 -10.26 -4.46
CA GLY A 22 -2.82 -9.00 -3.93
C GLY A 22 -3.67 -9.17 -2.68
N TRP A 23 -4.28 -8.06 -2.29
CA TRP A 23 -5.13 -8.03 -1.10
C TRP A 23 -6.46 -8.78 -1.30
N GLN A 24 -7.22 -8.42 -2.35
CA GLN A 24 -8.61 -8.75 -2.52
C GLN A 24 -8.84 -10.25 -2.71
N LYS A 25 -9.73 -10.85 -1.91
CA LYS A 25 -10.22 -12.21 -2.08
C LYS A 25 -10.74 -12.42 -3.51
N GLN A 26 -10.32 -13.49 -4.13
CA GLN A 26 -10.65 -13.91 -5.49
C GLN A 26 -11.34 -15.28 -5.45
N ALA A 27 -11.42 -15.96 -6.60
CA ALA A 27 -11.93 -17.32 -6.68
C ALA A 27 -11.20 -18.28 -5.74
N ASP A 28 -11.86 -19.38 -5.39
CA ASP A 28 -11.31 -20.39 -4.48
C ASP A 28 -9.95 -20.91 -4.98
N GLY A 29 -9.03 -21.09 -4.04
CA GLY A 29 -7.68 -21.57 -4.31
C GLY A 29 -6.65 -20.48 -4.69
N VAL A 30 -7.07 -19.23 -4.94
CA VAL A 30 -6.14 -18.12 -5.18
C VAL A 30 -5.64 -17.54 -3.87
N PRO A 31 -4.33 -17.64 -3.53
CA PRO A 31 -3.79 -17.12 -2.28
C PRO A 31 -3.83 -15.59 -2.28
N THR A 32 -4.65 -14.99 -1.42
CA THR A 32 -4.77 -13.55 -1.22
C THR A 32 -4.66 -13.21 0.27
N VAL A 33 -4.20 -12.00 0.59
CA VAL A 33 -4.03 -11.57 1.98
C VAL A 33 -5.37 -11.56 2.72
N GLN A 34 -6.44 -11.10 2.07
CA GLN A 34 -7.78 -11.06 2.66
C GLN A 34 -8.31 -12.45 2.98
N ALA A 35 -8.18 -13.40 2.06
CA ALA A 35 -8.67 -14.77 2.29
C ALA A 35 -7.94 -15.44 3.46
N ALA A 36 -6.61 -15.31 3.51
CA ALA A 36 -5.82 -15.87 4.60
C ALA A 36 -6.17 -15.23 5.96
N LEU A 37 -6.34 -13.90 6.00
CA LEU A 37 -6.71 -13.19 7.22
C LEU A 37 -8.12 -13.58 7.69
N GLU A 38 -9.11 -13.61 6.81
CA GLU A 38 -10.50 -13.98 7.14
C GLU A 38 -10.59 -15.43 7.66
N THR A 39 -9.81 -16.34 7.08
CA THR A 39 -9.71 -17.73 7.57
C THR A 39 -9.13 -17.78 8.98
N ALA A 40 -8.04 -17.08 9.26
CA ALA A 40 -7.42 -17.04 10.57
C ALA A 40 -8.31 -16.36 11.63
N LEU A 41 -8.98 -15.27 11.26
CA LEU A 41 -9.95 -14.59 12.13
C LEU A 41 -11.13 -15.50 12.49
N ALA A 42 -11.65 -16.25 11.53
CA ALA A 42 -12.78 -17.19 11.77
C ALA A 42 -12.42 -18.28 12.78
N GLN A 43 -11.17 -18.77 12.80
CA GLN A 43 -10.71 -19.75 13.80
C GLN A 43 -10.79 -19.19 15.22
N ILE A 44 -10.46 -17.91 15.40
CA ILE A 44 -10.50 -17.27 16.71
C ILE A 44 -11.90 -16.81 17.10
N ALA A 45 -12.67 -16.32 16.14
CA ALA A 45 -14.03 -15.86 16.35
C ALA A 45 -15.00 -17.04 16.61
N GLY A 46 -14.78 -18.19 15.97
CA GLY A 46 -15.75 -19.29 15.93
C GLY A 46 -16.94 -19.00 15.01
N GLU A 47 -16.82 -17.96 14.16
CA GLU A 47 -17.82 -17.54 13.18
C GLU A 47 -17.15 -16.99 11.92
N SER A 48 -17.86 -16.90 10.81
CA SER A 48 -17.36 -16.28 9.59
C SER A 48 -17.17 -14.78 9.79
N VAL A 49 -16.00 -14.27 9.44
CA VAL A 49 -15.62 -12.87 9.58
C VAL A 49 -15.29 -12.28 8.21
N ALA A 50 -15.95 -11.17 7.86
CA ALA A 50 -15.63 -10.40 6.67
C ALA A 50 -14.82 -9.16 7.05
N THR A 51 -13.78 -8.85 6.28
CA THR A 51 -12.89 -7.71 6.54
C THR A 51 -13.09 -6.56 5.55
N THR A 52 -12.93 -5.34 6.04
CA THR A 52 -12.88 -4.13 5.22
C THR A 52 -11.52 -3.46 5.37
N VAL A 53 -10.82 -3.26 4.26
CA VAL A 53 -9.45 -2.75 4.20
C VAL A 53 -9.39 -1.25 3.93
N ALA A 54 -8.35 -0.58 4.48
CA ALA A 54 -8.07 0.84 4.25
C ALA A 54 -7.71 1.16 2.78
N GLY A 55 -6.95 0.26 2.16
CA GLY A 55 -6.56 0.37 0.75
C GLY A 55 -6.12 -0.98 0.19
N ARG A 56 -6.67 -1.38 -0.95
CA ARG A 56 -6.23 -2.60 -1.64
C ARG A 56 -4.81 -2.44 -2.14
N THR A 57 -4.03 -3.51 -2.09
CA THR A 57 -2.71 -3.61 -2.71
C THR A 57 -2.76 -4.62 -3.86
N ASP A 58 -1.97 -4.35 -4.90
CA ASP A 58 -1.87 -5.21 -6.07
C ASP A 58 -1.05 -6.48 -5.76
N THR A 59 -1.08 -7.45 -6.66
CA THR A 59 -0.18 -8.61 -6.65
C THR A 59 1.28 -8.16 -6.49
N GLY A 60 2.00 -8.74 -5.54
CA GLY A 60 3.40 -8.46 -5.29
C GLY A 60 3.67 -7.21 -4.44
N VAL A 61 2.68 -6.37 -4.16
CA VAL A 61 2.82 -5.17 -3.32
C VAL A 61 2.77 -5.53 -1.85
N HIS A 62 3.73 -5.03 -1.07
CA HIS A 62 3.87 -5.29 0.36
C HIS A 62 3.12 -4.27 1.22
N ALA A 63 3.02 -4.56 2.50
CA ALA A 63 2.61 -3.58 3.51
C ALA A 63 3.37 -3.80 4.82
N THR A 64 3.75 -2.71 5.48
CA THR A 64 4.25 -2.73 6.87
C THR A 64 3.18 -2.27 7.86
N ALA A 65 2.12 -1.61 7.37
CA ALA A 65 1.06 -1.04 8.21
C ALA A 65 -0.28 -0.93 7.48
N GLN A 66 -0.78 -2.05 6.94
CA GLN A 66 -2.15 -2.13 6.44
C GLN A 66 -3.14 -2.11 7.59
N VAL A 67 -4.28 -1.45 7.43
CA VAL A 67 -5.35 -1.42 8.42
C VAL A 67 -6.63 -2.02 7.86
N VAL A 68 -7.27 -2.87 8.67
CA VAL A 68 -8.59 -3.44 8.37
C VAL A 68 -9.51 -3.30 9.57
N HIS A 69 -10.82 -3.31 9.35
CA HIS A 69 -11.77 -3.55 10.41
C HIS A 69 -12.66 -4.76 10.09
N PHE A 70 -13.20 -5.35 11.13
CA PHE A 70 -14.20 -6.40 11.05
C PHE A 70 -15.15 -6.32 12.24
N ASP A 71 -16.31 -6.93 12.08
CA ASP A 71 -17.32 -7.06 13.13
C ASP A 71 -17.44 -8.52 13.59
N THR A 72 -17.61 -8.74 14.89
CA THR A 72 -17.79 -10.07 15.46
C THR A 72 -18.69 -10.03 16.70
N THR A 73 -19.38 -11.14 16.97
CA THR A 73 -20.10 -11.37 18.24
C THR A 73 -19.23 -12.09 19.28
N ALA A 74 -18.07 -12.59 18.87
CA ALA A 74 -17.17 -13.33 19.73
C ALA A 74 -16.50 -12.41 20.77
N ALA A 75 -16.78 -12.64 22.05
CA ALA A 75 -16.11 -11.99 23.16
C ALA A 75 -14.72 -12.60 23.34
N ARG A 76 -13.69 -11.98 22.77
CA ARG A 76 -12.30 -12.40 22.88
C ARG A 76 -11.44 -11.24 23.40
N PRO A 77 -10.43 -11.54 24.24
CA PRO A 77 -9.48 -10.52 24.67
C PRO A 77 -8.62 -10.04 23.48
N GLN A 78 -8.14 -8.81 23.54
CA GLN A 78 -7.32 -8.19 22.48
C GLN A 78 -6.14 -9.09 22.03
N GLN A 79 -5.50 -9.78 22.99
CA GLN A 79 -4.38 -10.67 22.69
C GLN A 79 -4.75 -11.87 21.81
N ALA A 80 -6.00 -12.33 21.86
CA ALA A 80 -6.46 -13.40 21.00
C ALA A 80 -6.50 -12.95 19.54
N TRP A 81 -6.85 -11.69 19.27
CA TRP A 81 -6.84 -11.12 17.93
C TRP A 81 -5.43 -10.85 17.39
N VAL A 82 -4.41 -10.76 18.24
CA VAL A 82 -3.01 -10.64 17.81
C VAL A 82 -2.34 -12.01 17.79
N ARG A 83 -2.16 -12.65 18.96
CA ARG A 83 -1.39 -13.90 19.05
C ARG A 83 -2.14 -15.09 18.46
N GLY A 84 -3.44 -15.20 18.77
CA GLY A 84 -4.28 -16.29 18.27
C GLY A 84 -4.39 -16.25 16.73
N VAL A 85 -4.67 -15.09 16.15
CA VAL A 85 -4.76 -14.95 14.69
C VAL A 85 -3.40 -15.26 14.03
N ASN A 86 -2.28 -14.76 14.59
CA ASN A 86 -0.94 -15.05 14.06
C ASN A 86 -0.59 -16.55 14.08
N ALA A 87 -1.13 -17.33 15.01
CA ALA A 87 -0.92 -18.78 15.04
C ALA A 87 -1.60 -19.53 13.88
N HIS A 88 -2.58 -18.91 13.22
CA HIS A 88 -3.32 -19.47 12.09
C HIS A 88 -2.99 -18.80 10.75
N LEU A 89 -2.21 -17.71 10.76
CA LEU A 89 -1.78 -17.04 9.52
C LEU A 89 -0.66 -17.82 8.84
N PRO A 90 -0.65 -17.85 7.48
CA PRO A 90 0.50 -18.39 6.76
C PRO A 90 1.73 -17.47 6.93
N GLU A 91 2.92 -18.02 6.67
CA GLU A 91 4.11 -17.21 6.54
C GLU A 91 3.90 -16.04 5.56
N GLY A 92 4.42 -14.88 5.92
CA GLY A 92 4.34 -13.68 5.10
C GLY A 92 3.18 -12.76 5.45
N ILE A 93 2.35 -13.07 6.46
CA ILE A 93 1.37 -12.15 7.05
C ILE A 93 1.53 -12.15 8.57
N ALA A 94 1.47 -10.97 9.19
CA ALA A 94 1.44 -10.84 10.64
C ALA A 94 0.50 -9.72 11.09
N VAL A 95 -0.35 -10.01 12.06
CA VAL A 95 -1.10 -9.00 12.83
C VAL A 95 -0.16 -8.38 13.86
N LEU A 96 -0.01 -7.07 13.80
CA LEU A 96 0.86 -6.29 14.69
C LEU A 96 0.10 -5.74 15.88
N HIS A 97 -1.10 -5.21 15.65
CA HIS A 97 -1.96 -4.60 16.64
C HIS A 97 -3.42 -4.97 16.38
N ALA A 98 -4.21 -5.07 17.43
CA ALA A 98 -5.66 -5.16 17.38
C ALA A 98 -6.23 -4.19 18.41
N ARG A 99 -7.34 -3.54 18.10
CA ARG A 99 -8.03 -2.62 19.00
C ARG A 99 -9.53 -2.69 18.76
N GLN A 100 -10.30 -2.74 19.82
CA GLN A 100 -11.74 -2.51 19.73
C GLN A 100 -11.96 -1.02 19.46
N VAL A 101 -12.79 -0.72 18.46
CA VAL A 101 -13.09 0.64 18.02
C VAL A 101 -14.58 0.91 18.06
N ALA A 102 -14.96 2.19 17.94
CA ALA A 102 -16.35 2.59 17.87
C ALA A 102 -17.05 1.93 16.64
N PRO A 103 -18.34 1.57 16.75
CA PRO A 103 -19.08 0.91 15.66
C PRO A 103 -19.10 1.70 14.34
N GLU A 104 -18.93 3.02 14.40
CA GLU A 104 -18.90 3.93 13.25
C GLU A 104 -17.58 3.84 12.48
N PHE A 105 -16.50 3.39 13.12
CA PHE A 105 -15.18 3.33 12.49
C PHE A 105 -15.20 2.55 11.17
N HIS A 106 -14.68 3.17 10.12
CA HIS A 106 -14.58 2.52 8.81
C HIS A 106 -13.15 2.64 8.25
N ALA A 107 -12.42 1.50 8.18
CA ALA A 107 -11.02 1.48 7.80
C ALA A 107 -10.70 2.20 6.48
N ARG A 108 -11.62 2.20 5.50
CA ARG A 108 -11.43 2.86 4.22
C ARG A 108 -11.84 4.33 4.21
N PHE A 109 -12.99 4.66 4.80
CA PHE A 109 -13.61 5.97 4.63
C PHE A 109 -13.14 6.99 5.66
N ASP A 110 -12.76 6.55 6.87
CA ASP A 110 -12.23 7.44 7.90
C ASP A 110 -10.71 7.67 7.75
N ALA A 111 -10.06 6.94 6.85
CA ALA A 111 -8.66 7.17 6.54
C ALA A 111 -8.50 8.44 5.69
N TYR A 112 -7.80 9.44 6.24
CA TYR A 112 -7.54 10.71 5.56
C TYR A 112 -6.17 10.78 4.88
N GLY A 113 -5.24 9.85 5.20
CA GLY A 113 -3.92 9.75 4.59
C GLY A 113 -3.46 8.31 4.36
N ARG A 114 -2.65 8.10 3.32
CA ARG A 114 -1.93 6.84 3.05
C ARG A 114 -0.49 7.18 2.73
N HIS A 115 0.42 6.34 3.24
CA HIS A 115 1.85 6.47 3.04
C HIS A 115 2.35 5.28 2.24
N TYR A 116 3.11 5.57 1.20
CA TYR A 116 3.76 4.56 0.39
C TYR A 116 5.25 4.83 0.32
N ARG A 117 6.03 3.76 0.30
CA ARG A 117 7.45 3.78 -0.03
C ARG A 117 7.69 2.88 -1.21
N TYR A 118 8.48 3.36 -2.18
CA TYR A 118 8.99 2.54 -3.25
C TYR A 118 10.51 2.46 -3.15
N LEU A 119 11.06 1.23 -3.07
CA LEU A 119 12.48 0.96 -3.17
C LEU A 119 12.83 0.53 -4.59
N LEU A 120 13.88 1.12 -5.15
CA LEU A 120 14.37 0.83 -6.50
C LEU A 120 15.89 0.62 -6.47
N GLU A 121 16.36 -0.53 -6.95
CA GLU A 121 17.75 -0.81 -7.24
C GLU A 121 18.08 -0.36 -8.67
N SER A 122 19.06 0.54 -8.82
CA SER A 122 19.64 0.95 -10.10
C SER A 122 21.03 0.34 -10.21
N ALA A 123 21.13 -0.81 -10.88
CA ALA A 123 22.37 -1.57 -10.98
C ALA A 123 22.39 -2.38 -12.30
N PRO A 124 23.58 -2.58 -12.94
CA PRO A 124 23.68 -3.36 -14.18
C PRO A 124 23.13 -4.78 -14.04
N VAL A 125 23.28 -5.39 -12.86
CA VAL A 125 22.79 -6.73 -12.54
C VAL A 125 21.90 -6.67 -11.30
N ARG A 126 20.74 -7.32 -11.36
CA ARG A 126 19.80 -7.38 -10.22
C ARG A 126 20.40 -8.16 -9.06
N SER A 127 20.34 -7.58 -7.85
CA SER A 127 20.73 -8.28 -6.64
C SER A 127 19.73 -9.41 -6.31
N PRO A 128 20.21 -10.67 -6.11
CA PRO A 128 19.34 -11.76 -5.67
C PRO A 128 18.77 -11.53 -4.27
N LEU A 129 19.47 -10.76 -3.42
CA LEU A 129 19.03 -10.46 -2.04
C LEU A 129 17.89 -9.43 -2.00
N LEU A 130 17.75 -8.61 -3.06
CA LEU A 130 16.68 -7.63 -3.21
C LEU A 130 15.50 -8.14 -4.07
N LYS A 131 15.57 -9.39 -4.53
CA LYS A 131 14.49 -10.02 -5.28
C LYS A 131 13.19 -9.96 -4.47
N ASN A 132 12.10 -9.49 -5.11
CA ASN A 132 10.78 -9.30 -4.50
C ASN A 132 10.76 -8.31 -3.33
N ARG A 133 11.81 -7.49 -3.14
CA ARG A 133 11.89 -6.49 -2.05
C ARG A 133 12.16 -5.08 -2.58
N ALA A 134 12.79 -4.98 -3.75
CA ALA A 134 13.01 -3.73 -4.47
C ALA A 134 12.70 -3.91 -5.95
N GLY A 135 12.14 -2.87 -6.57
CA GLY A 135 12.13 -2.77 -8.01
C GLY A 135 13.56 -2.71 -8.53
N TRP A 136 13.78 -3.08 -9.79
CA TRP A 136 15.11 -3.07 -10.39
C TRP A 136 15.10 -2.44 -11.78
N THR A 137 16.17 -1.72 -12.10
CA THR A 137 16.46 -1.27 -13.45
C THR A 137 17.97 -1.39 -13.72
N HIS A 138 18.33 -1.80 -14.94
CA HIS A 138 19.71 -1.78 -15.40
C HIS A 138 20.18 -0.38 -15.82
N LEU A 139 19.26 0.58 -15.95
CA LEU A 139 19.56 1.94 -16.36
C LEU A 139 20.28 2.68 -15.24
N LYS A 140 21.33 3.43 -15.59
CA LYS A 140 21.92 4.41 -14.67
C LYS A 140 20.93 5.58 -14.54
N LEU A 141 20.60 5.91 -13.31
CA LEU A 141 19.63 6.96 -12.99
C LEU A 141 20.34 8.21 -12.44
N ASP A 142 19.97 9.36 -12.95
CA ASP A 142 20.28 10.65 -12.36
C ASP A 142 19.15 11.02 -11.37
N ILE A 143 19.50 11.14 -10.11
CA ILE A 143 18.55 11.31 -9.01
C ILE A 143 18.05 12.75 -8.94
N GLU A 144 18.86 13.73 -9.31
CA GLU A 144 18.50 15.13 -9.19
C GLU A 144 17.34 15.55 -10.11
N PRO A 145 17.31 15.18 -11.41
CA PRO A 145 16.12 15.35 -12.24
C PRO A 145 14.90 14.60 -11.71
N MET A 146 15.08 13.37 -11.18
CA MET A 146 13.96 12.61 -10.59
C MET A 146 13.36 13.34 -9.38
N ARG A 147 14.18 13.90 -8.50
CA ARG A 147 13.75 14.68 -7.33
C ARG A 147 12.96 15.92 -7.74
N ARG A 148 13.46 16.68 -8.73
CA ARG A 148 12.76 17.84 -9.29
C ARG A 148 11.43 17.46 -9.92
N ALA A 149 11.37 16.34 -10.66
CA ALA A 149 10.14 15.84 -11.25
C ALA A 149 9.12 15.40 -10.17
N ALA A 150 9.57 14.70 -9.11
CA ALA A 150 8.69 14.27 -8.01
C ALA A 150 8.03 15.46 -7.30
N ALA A 151 8.68 16.61 -7.22
CA ALA A 151 8.09 17.81 -6.61
C ALA A 151 6.82 18.31 -7.33
N TYR A 152 6.67 18.06 -8.64
CA TYR A 152 5.46 18.40 -9.38
C TYR A 152 4.22 17.57 -8.98
N LEU A 153 4.41 16.46 -8.25
CA LEU A 153 3.30 15.64 -7.76
C LEU A 153 2.54 16.30 -6.60
N ILE A 154 3.17 17.25 -5.90
CA ILE A 154 2.61 17.85 -4.67
C ILE A 154 1.42 18.73 -5.01
N GLY A 155 0.39 18.66 -4.15
CA GLY A 155 -0.86 19.40 -4.28
C GLY A 155 -2.02 18.57 -4.78
N GLU A 156 -3.17 19.23 -4.94
CA GLU A 156 -4.38 18.62 -5.51
C GLU A 156 -4.32 18.69 -7.03
N GLN A 157 -4.38 17.53 -7.69
CA GLN A 157 -4.25 17.42 -9.14
C GLN A 157 -5.06 16.25 -9.69
N ASP A 158 -5.33 16.27 -10.99
CA ASP A 158 -5.88 15.16 -11.76
C ASP A 158 -4.76 14.19 -12.13
N PHE A 159 -4.77 13.00 -11.54
CA PHE A 159 -3.78 11.94 -11.77
C PHE A 159 -4.22 10.91 -12.83
N SER A 160 -5.07 11.29 -13.79
CA SER A 160 -5.52 10.39 -14.86
C SER A 160 -4.36 9.78 -15.65
N SER A 161 -3.26 10.51 -15.86
CA SER A 161 -2.04 9.97 -16.52
C SER A 161 -1.38 8.83 -15.74
N PHE A 162 -1.65 8.70 -14.46
CA PHE A 162 -1.11 7.64 -13.60
C PHE A 162 -2.19 6.64 -13.15
N ARG A 163 -3.37 6.68 -13.74
CA ARG A 163 -4.50 5.81 -13.42
C ARG A 163 -4.49 4.55 -14.28
N ALA A 164 -4.63 3.35 -13.69
CA ALA A 164 -4.87 2.13 -14.45
C ALA A 164 -6.27 2.13 -15.08
N ALA A 165 -6.43 1.44 -16.22
CA ALA A 165 -7.71 1.39 -16.94
C ALA A 165 -8.84 0.79 -16.09
N GLU A 166 -8.53 -0.23 -15.29
CA GLU A 166 -9.49 -0.95 -14.43
C GLU A 166 -9.80 -0.21 -13.11
N CYS A 167 -9.31 1.02 -12.93
CA CYS A 167 -9.46 1.78 -11.70
C CYS A 167 -10.92 2.18 -11.46
N GLN A 168 -11.50 1.69 -10.36
CA GLN A 168 -12.88 1.93 -9.95
C GLN A 168 -13.10 3.25 -9.18
N ALA A 169 -12.05 4.09 -9.03
CA ALA A 169 -12.17 5.36 -8.31
C ALA A 169 -13.11 6.31 -9.07
N LYS A 170 -14.05 6.94 -8.34
CA LYS A 170 -15.03 7.87 -8.91
C LYS A 170 -14.37 9.14 -9.47
N SER A 171 -13.30 9.63 -8.82
CA SER A 171 -12.56 10.83 -9.23
C SER A 171 -11.07 10.52 -9.38
N PRO A 172 -10.42 10.98 -10.47
CA PRO A 172 -8.97 10.91 -10.62
C PRO A 172 -8.23 11.98 -9.80
N VAL A 173 -8.93 12.98 -9.27
CA VAL A 173 -8.33 14.05 -8.48
C VAL A 173 -7.93 13.52 -7.11
N LYS A 174 -6.66 13.73 -6.75
CA LYS A 174 -6.08 13.37 -5.47
C LYS A 174 -5.16 14.48 -4.99
N THR A 175 -4.92 14.49 -3.67
CA THR A 175 -3.96 15.42 -3.06
C THR A 175 -2.76 14.65 -2.57
N ILE A 176 -1.59 14.97 -3.11
CA ILE A 176 -0.30 14.46 -2.60
C ILE A 176 0.28 15.53 -1.68
N TYR A 177 0.49 15.16 -0.42
CA TYR A 177 1.03 16.05 0.62
C TYR A 177 2.57 16.07 0.63
N ARG A 178 3.18 14.94 0.24
CA ARG A 178 4.62 14.73 0.27
C ARG A 178 5.06 13.78 -0.84
N ALA A 179 6.17 14.11 -1.50
CA ALA A 179 6.80 13.30 -2.54
C ALA A 179 8.32 13.45 -2.44
N ASP A 180 8.95 12.67 -1.56
CA ASP A 180 10.39 12.74 -1.31
C ASP A 180 11.11 11.62 -2.05
N LEU A 181 12.14 12.00 -2.79
CA LEU A 181 13.01 11.04 -3.47
C LEU A 181 14.45 11.20 -2.96
N THR A 182 14.98 10.10 -2.41
CA THR A 182 16.31 10.04 -1.83
C THR A 182 17.08 8.85 -2.40
N GLN A 183 18.41 8.86 -2.25
CA GLN A 183 19.25 7.70 -2.58
C GLN A 183 20.20 7.44 -1.43
N SER A 184 20.33 6.18 -1.05
CA SER A 184 21.30 5.72 -0.05
C SER A 184 21.73 4.30 -0.39
N SER A 185 23.04 4.01 -0.27
CA SER A 185 23.62 2.67 -0.46
C SER A 185 23.19 1.97 -1.77
N GLY A 186 23.07 2.74 -2.87
CA GLY A 186 22.69 2.21 -4.18
C GLY A 186 21.19 2.02 -4.39
N LEU A 187 20.36 2.25 -3.36
CA LEU A 187 18.90 2.19 -3.46
C LEU A 187 18.31 3.59 -3.60
N VAL A 188 17.43 3.76 -4.57
CA VAL A 188 16.56 4.92 -4.70
C VAL A 188 15.29 4.66 -3.90
N ARG A 189 14.90 5.62 -3.08
CA ARG A 189 13.70 5.57 -2.27
C ARG A 189 12.77 6.72 -2.61
N LEU A 190 11.53 6.41 -2.96
CA LEU A 190 10.44 7.36 -3.14
C LEU A 190 9.45 7.19 -2.00
N ASP A 191 9.26 8.22 -1.19
CA ASP A 191 8.23 8.30 -0.16
C ASP A 191 7.10 9.20 -0.64
N LEU A 192 5.88 8.66 -0.67
CA LEU A 192 4.66 9.38 -1.01
C LEU A 192 3.68 9.38 0.15
N HIS A 193 3.10 10.55 0.43
CA HIS A 193 1.98 10.70 1.33
C HIS A 193 0.86 11.47 0.63
N GLY A 194 -0.36 10.97 0.66
CA GLY A 194 -1.51 11.61 0.04
C GLY A 194 -2.83 11.15 0.63
N ASN A 195 -3.91 11.87 0.31
CA ASN A 195 -5.25 11.55 0.81
C ASN A 195 -5.75 10.18 0.32
N ALA A 196 -5.45 9.84 -0.94
CA ALA A 196 -5.78 8.57 -1.56
C ALA A 196 -4.92 8.35 -2.81
N PHE A 197 -4.87 7.12 -3.30
CA PHE A 197 -4.15 6.73 -4.51
C PHE A 197 -5.07 5.95 -5.44
N LEU A 198 -4.89 6.17 -6.75
CA LEU A 198 -5.57 5.41 -7.79
C LEU A 198 -4.90 4.04 -7.97
N HIS A 199 -5.62 3.11 -8.59
CA HIS A 199 -5.06 1.82 -8.97
C HIS A 199 -3.81 1.99 -9.81
N HIS A 200 -2.72 1.33 -9.45
CA HIS A 200 -1.36 1.42 -10.01
C HIS A 200 -0.68 2.81 -9.92
N MET A 201 -1.26 3.81 -9.30
CA MET A 201 -0.77 5.19 -9.34
C MET A 201 0.70 5.31 -8.94
N VAL A 202 1.11 4.75 -7.81
CA VAL A 202 2.51 4.85 -7.33
C VAL A 202 3.48 4.16 -8.29
N ARG A 203 3.10 3.01 -8.83
CA ARG A 203 3.91 2.26 -9.81
C ARG A 203 4.03 3.00 -11.15
N ASN A 204 2.95 3.67 -11.60
CA ASN A 204 2.97 4.49 -12.81
C ASN A 204 3.85 5.74 -12.63
N ILE A 205 3.78 6.39 -11.45
CA ILE A 205 4.67 7.49 -11.07
C ILE A 205 6.12 7.03 -11.08
N MET A 206 6.44 5.88 -10.46
CA MET A 206 7.80 5.35 -10.45
C MET A 206 8.30 5.06 -11.87
N GLY A 207 7.48 4.46 -12.74
CA GLY A 207 7.83 4.24 -14.13
C GLY A 207 8.20 5.54 -14.87
N ALA A 208 7.43 6.59 -14.67
CA ALA A 208 7.71 7.90 -15.25
C ALA A 208 8.98 8.55 -14.67
N LEU A 209 9.21 8.43 -13.36
CA LEU A 209 10.43 8.92 -12.70
C LEU A 209 11.68 8.17 -13.20
N VAL A 210 11.61 6.87 -13.45
CA VAL A 210 12.70 6.10 -14.07
C VAL A 210 13.03 6.62 -15.45
N TYR A 211 12.01 7.02 -16.25
CA TYR A 211 12.23 7.65 -17.55
C TYR A 211 12.91 9.01 -17.41
N VAL A 212 12.57 9.79 -16.39
CA VAL A 212 13.27 11.05 -16.09
C VAL A 212 14.73 10.79 -15.71
N GLY A 213 14.98 9.90 -14.76
CA GLY A 213 16.34 9.60 -14.29
C GLY A 213 17.25 9.02 -15.37
N SER A 214 16.67 8.32 -16.35
CA SER A 214 17.41 7.78 -17.50
C SER A 214 17.54 8.76 -18.68
N GLY A 215 17.03 9.99 -18.55
CA GLY A 215 17.07 11.00 -19.61
C GLY A 215 16.09 10.78 -20.78
N ARG A 216 15.18 9.79 -20.68
CA ARG A 216 14.17 9.51 -21.71
C ARG A 216 12.96 10.46 -21.66
N LEU A 217 12.77 11.12 -20.51
CA LEU A 217 11.76 12.13 -20.28
C LEU A 217 12.40 13.32 -19.56
N SER A 218 12.14 14.55 -20.01
CA SER A 218 12.63 15.71 -19.27
C SER A 218 11.80 15.99 -18.01
N VAL A 219 12.30 16.82 -17.12
CA VAL A 219 11.55 17.26 -15.92
C VAL A 219 10.26 17.99 -16.30
N GLU A 220 10.37 18.87 -17.33
CA GLU A 220 9.23 19.61 -17.91
C GLU A 220 8.26 18.65 -18.61
N GLY A 221 8.77 17.62 -19.28
CA GLY A 221 7.98 16.54 -19.89
C GLY A 221 7.18 15.76 -18.84
N PHE A 222 7.76 15.50 -17.66
CA PHE A 222 7.02 14.88 -16.55
C PHE A 222 5.89 15.79 -16.03
N ALA A 223 6.16 17.09 -15.87
CA ALA A 223 5.13 18.07 -15.49
C ALA A 223 4.01 18.15 -16.53
N ALA A 224 4.36 18.18 -17.83
CA ALA A 224 3.40 18.16 -18.91
C ALA A 224 2.56 16.87 -18.92
N LEU A 225 3.17 15.70 -18.60
CA LEU A 225 2.46 14.42 -18.51
C LEU A 225 1.32 14.46 -17.49
N ILE A 226 1.47 15.15 -16.38
CA ILE A 226 0.39 15.32 -15.39
C ILE A 226 -0.79 16.07 -16.05
N GLN A 227 -0.51 17.14 -16.80
CA GLN A 227 -1.52 17.97 -17.46
C GLN A 227 -2.23 17.27 -18.63
N GLU A 228 -1.58 16.27 -19.24
CA GLU A 228 -2.13 15.50 -20.37
C GLU A 228 -3.37 14.67 -19.97
N ARG A 229 -3.51 14.31 -18.72
CA ARG A 229 -4.62 13.51 -18.16
C ARG A 229 -4.91 12.24 -18.96
N SER A 230 -3.87 11.67 -19.56
CA SER A 230 -3.96 10.50 -20.46
C SER A 230 -2.94 9.43 -20.09
N ARG A 231 -3.41 8.26 -19.68
CA ARG A 231 -2.54 7.10 -19.37
C ARG A 231 -1.77 6.61 -20.59
N LEU A 232 -2.31 6.79 -21.80
CA LEU A 232 -1.69 6.34 -23.05
C LEU A 232 -0.36 7.02 -23.37
N LYS A 233 -0.16 8.24 -22.84
CA LYS A 233 1.08 9.02 -23.03
C LYS A 233 2.12 8.74 -21.94
N ALA A 234 1.71 8.10 -20.85
CA ALA A 234 2.59 7.83 -19.73
C ALA A 234 3.47 6.58 -19.97
N PRO A 235 4.69 6.56 -19.42
CA PRO A 235 5.55 5.38 -19.43
C PRO A 235 4.88 4.13 -18.85
N PRO A 236 5.40 2.93 -19.15
CA PRO A 236 4.86 1.68 -18.63
C PRO A 236 4.78 1.65 -17.10
N THR A 237 3.81 0.89 -16.58
CA THR A 237 3.69 0.61 -15.14
C THR A 237 4.93 -0.11 -14.65
N PHE A 238 5.55 0.39 -13.58
CA PHE A 238 6.72 -0.24 -13.01
C PHE A 238 6.34 -1.46 -12.15
N MET A 239 7.33 -2.33 -11.88
CA MET A 239 7.10 -3.58 -11.15
C MET A 239 6.58 -3.33 -9.71
N PRO A 240 5.85 -4.29 -9.12
CA PRO A 240 5.30 -4.15 -7.76
C PRO A 240 6.34 -4.37 -6.65
N ASP A 241 7.40 -5.11 -6.91
CA ASP A 241 8.34 -5.70 -5.94
C ASP A 241 8.92 -4.70 -4.92
N GLY A 242 9.03 -3.44 -5.28
CA GLY A 242 9.57 -2.39 -4.41
C GLY A 242 8.52 -1.57 -3.68
N LEU A 243 7.23 -1.82 -3.89
CA LEU A 243 6.16 -0.98 -3.34
C LEU A 243 5.65 -1.51 -2.00
N TYR A 244 5.60 -0.62 -1.01
CA TYR A 244 5.14 -0.87 0.36
C TYR A 244 4.09 0.16 0.77
N LEU A 245 2.93 -0.29 1.25
CA LEU A 245 2.04 0.55 2.05
C LEU A 245 2.61 0.64 3.46
N THR A 246 3.10 1.82 3.85
CA THR A 246 3.85 2.03 5.10
C THR A 246 3.05 2.74 6.19
N GLY A 247 1.82 3.12 5.92
CA GLY A 247 0.96 3.74 6.92
C GLY A 247 -0.38 4.19 6.38
N VAL A 248 -1.33 4.27 7.28
CA VAL A 248 -2.65 4.84 7.06
C VAL A 248 -2.97 5.76 8.23
N ASP A 249 -3.41 6.98 7.93
CA ASP A 249 -3.72 7.99 8.94
C ASP A 249 -5.22 8.03 9.23
N TYR A 250 -5.54 8.07 10.52
CA TYR A 250 -6.89 8.18 11.06
C TYR A 250 -6.95 9.26 12.14
N PRO A 251 -8.14 9.83 12.42
CA PRO A 251 -8.34 10.65 13.59
C PRO A 251 -7.85 9.97 14.88
N GLU A 252 -7.13 10.72 15.73
CA GLU A 252 -6.53 10.21 16.98
C GLU A 252 -7.54 9.53 17.90
N ALA A 253 -8.80 10.00 17.87
CA ALA A 253 -9.90 9.43 18.67
C ALA A 253 -10.07 7.91 18.47
N TYR A 254 -9.73 7.36 17.30
CA TYR A 254 -9.78 5.92 17.06
C TYR A 254 -8.60 5.16 17.68
N GLY A 255 -7.51 5.84 18.05
CA GLY A 255 -6.33 5.26 18.67
C GLY A 255 -5.66 4.17 17.84
N ILE A 256 -5.74 4.26 16.50
CA ILE A 256 -5.06 3.33 15.59
C ILE A 256 -3.57 3.62 15.60
N VAL A 257 -2.79 2.63 16.02
CA VAL A 257 -1.33 2.76 16.10
C VAL A 257 -0.73 2.54 14.72
N ARG A 258 0.07 3.51 14.26
CA ARG A 258 0.93 3.35 13.09
C ARG A 258 2.28 2.78 13.54
N PRO A 259 2.65 1.56 13.12
CA PRO A 259 3.94 0.99 13.43
C PRO A 259 5.08 1.83 12.85
N GLN A 260 6.24 1.81 13.50
CA GLN A 260 7.44 2.39 12.92
C GLN A 260 7.83 1.62 11.64
N ILE A 261 8.27 2.36 10.64
CA ILE A 261 8.80 1.75 9.42
C ILE A 261 10.14 1.11 9.79
N PRO A 262 10.37 -0.17 9.46
CA PRO A 262 11.65 -0.82 9.71
C PRO A 262 12.82 -0.02 9.09
N GLU A 263 13.94 0.10 9.81
CA GLU A 263 15.11 0.87 9.35
C GLU A 263 15.71 0.37 8.03
N TRP A 264 15.59 -0.94 7.76
CA TRP A 264 16.07 -1.55 6.52
C TRP A 264 15.22 -1.17 5.29
N LEU A 265 14.03 -0.69 5.48
CA LEU A 265 13.09 -0.23 4.47
C LEU A 265 13.21 1.32 4.37
#